data_64fa5cbec14fd4146f5714a52b46ebd1
#
_entry.id   64fa5cbec14fd4146f5714a52b46ebd1
#
_cell.length_a   1.000
_cell.length_b   1.000
_cell.length_c   1.000
_cell.angle_alpha   90.00
_cell.angle_beta   90.00
_cell.angle_gamma   90.00
#
_symmetry.space_group_name_H-M   'P 1'
#
loop_
_entity.id
_entity.type
_entity.pdbx_description
1 polymer ?
#
loop_
_entity_poly.entity_id
_entity_poly.type
_entity_poly.pdbx_seq_one_letter_code
_entity_poly.pdbx_strand_id
1 'polypeptide(L)'
;MSEIPVSPGLPGAANETWPASLGPLLFLAAIFLINFLSRIIFGPLLVELERELHLGHKEAGALFLFITIGYSAALLGSGTLAARLTHRQLIIGSSLGLGIFLFLLSRPQPLWLLTANLLLLGLCAGIYLPSGMATLTSFVNPRHWGKAIAVHEIAPNLGFVLAPFLAEAFLRWSSWRGLLMGLSGCSLLLGLAYSRYGRGGTFTGEAPTFRVVSVLLRDPSFWIMMVMFGLGIGTSFGVYTMLPLYLISERGLDRTWANTLIALSRVAGLFIAFGAGWFVDRWGVRRSLAFFFGATGVLTILLGTLAGPWLTAVIFLQPLAAVCFFPAGFTAISRIGPPKLRNVAVGFAIPLGFMFGGGLIPTGIGWAGEQGSFSAGVIGVGLVTLLCLPLIRLLKLTAIADQKH
;
A
#
# COMPACT_ATOMS: atom_id res chain seq x y z
N MET A 1 -28.79 17.77 23.69
CA MET A 1 -27.70 18.46 22.96
C MET A 1 -26.53 18.57 23.92
N SER A 2 -25.65 17.60 23.94
CA SER A 2 -24.39 17.67 24.67
C SER A 2 -23.28 17.81 23.61
N GLU A 3 -22.64 18.95 23.63
CA GLU A 3 -21.51 19.26 22.76
C GLU A 3 -20.41 18.22 22.96
N ILE A 4 -19.98 17.60 21.85
CA ILE A 4 -18.85 16.71 21.81
C ILE A 4 -17.63 17.60 22.03
N PRO A 5 -16.80 17.36 23.05
CA PRO A 5 -15.54 18.10 23.19
C PRO A 5 -14.67 17.83 21.98
N VAL A 6 -14.47 18.85 21.17
CA VAL A 6 -13.35 18.90 20.21
C VAL A 6 -12.10 18.76 21.05
N SER A 7 -11.34 17.68 20.91
CA SER A 7 -10.06 17.52 21.60
C SER A 7 -9.25 18.81 21.40
N PRO A 8 -8.74 19.43 22.48
CA PRO A 8 -7.97 20.66 22.35
C PRO A 8 -6.75 20.33 21.49
N GLY A 9 -6.69 20.93 20.30
CA GLY A 9 -5.48 20.91 19.48
C GLY A 9 -4.34 21.39 20.37
N LEU A 10 -3.22 20.65 20.35
CA LEU A 10 -2.05 21.00 21.14
C LEU A 10 -1.73 22.49 20.97
N PRO A 11 -1.52 23.24 22.05
CA PRO A 11 -1.18 24.66 21.96
C PRO A 11 0.14 24.78 21.19
N GLY A 12 0.10 25.31 19.98
CA GLY A 12 1.26 25.48 19.08
C GLY A 12 1.02 25.17 17.61
N ALA A 13 0.18 24.17 17.27
CA ALA A 13 -0.07 23.77 15.87
C ALA A 13 -0.87 24.82 15.06
N ALA A 14 -1.66 25.66 15.72
CA ALA A 14 -2.50 26.68 15.06
C ALA A 14 -1.70 27.83 14.41
N ASN A 15 -0.44 28.05 14.82
CA ASN A 15 0.38 29.20 14.44
C ASN A 15 1.59 28.84 13.55
N GLU A 16 1.88 27.57 13.28
CA GLU A 16 3.01 27.24 12.40
C GLU A 16 2.68 27.55 10.95
N THR A 17 3.59 28.30 10.32
CA THR A 17 3.50 28.59 8.88
C THR A 17 3.80 27.32 8.07
N TRP A 18 3.17 27.15 6.90
CA TRP A 18 3.38 26.00 6.02
C TRP A 18 4.86 25.66 5.76
N PRO A 19 5.76 26.64 5.50
CA PRO A 19 7.19 26.34 5.32
C PRO A 19 7.87 25.68 6.54
N ALA A 20 7.47 26.03 7.75
CA ALA A 20 8.05 25.46 8.98
C ALA A 20 7.68 23.99 9.18
N SER A 21 6.54 23.54 8.65
CA SER A 21 6.08 22.15 8.71
C SER A 21 6.75 21.24 7.67
N LEU A 22 7.37 21.77 6.61
CA LEU A 22 7.92 20.98 5.50
C LEU A 22 9.07 20.06 5.93
N GLY A 23 10.00 20.51 6.75
CA GLY A 23 11.13 19.69 7.21
C GLY A 23 10.66 18.43 7.96
N PRO A 24 9.86 18.55 9.04
CA PRO A 24 9.27 17.40 9.72
C PRO A 24 8.41 16.50 8.82
N LEU A 25 7.67 17.08 7.88
CA LEU A 25 6.85 16.35 6.92
C LEU A 25 7.70 15.51 5.96
N LEU A 26 8.75 16.09 5.37
CA LEU A 26 9.66 15.38 4.49
C LEU A 26 10.42 14.26 5.24
N PHE A 27 10.71 14.46 6.53
CA PHE A 27 11.29 13.42 7.36
C PHE A 27 10.35 12.22 7.51
N LEU A 28 9.07 12.45 7.82
CA LEU A 28 8.06 11.39 7.85
C LEU A 28 7.89 10.72 6.47
N ALA A 29 7.89 11.50 5.39
CA ALA A 29 7.80 10.97 4.04
C ALA A 29 9.02 10.09 3.69
N ALA A 30 10.23 10.46 4.11
CA ALA A 30 11.43 9.64 3.92
C ALA A 30 11.34 8.31 4.69
N ILE A 31 10.87 8.33 5.95
CA ILE A 31 10.61 7.11 6.71
C ILE A 31 9.58 6.24 5.99
N PHE A 32 8.49 6.84 5.49
CA PHE A 32 7.45 6.11 4.77
C PHE A 32 7.96 5.52 3.45
N LEU A 33 8.83 6.23 2.74
CA LEU A 33 9.48 5.71 1.53
C LEU A 33 10.27 4.44 1.81
N ILE A 34 11.14 4.43 2.83
CA ILE A 34 11.91 3.23 3.19
C ILE A 34 10.98 2.13 3.70
N ASN A 35 9.95 2.46 4.49
CA ASN A 35 8.93 1.51 4.92
C ASN A 35 8.21 0.86 3.74
N PHE A 36 7.83 1.63 2.73
CA PHE A 36 7.16 1.11 1.54
C PHE A 36 8.10 0.29 0.67
N LEU A 37 9.32 0.79 0.41
CA LEU A 37 10.36 0.08 -0.34
C LEU A 37 10.67 -1.27 0.28
N SER A 38 10.77 -1.37 1.61
CA SER A 38 11.08 -2.63 2.30
C SER A 38 10.10 -3.77 2.01
N ARG A 39 8.87 -3.44 1.59
CA ARG A 39 7.84 -4.43 1.26
C ARG A 39 7.78 -4.76 -0.23
N ILE A 40 7.98 -3.79 -1.11
CA ILE A 40 7.80 -4.00 -2.54
C ILE A 40 9.10 -4.38 -3.26
N ILE A 41 10.26 -4.18 -2.64
CA ILE A 41 11.56 -4.45 -3.25
C ILE A 41 11.76 -5.92 -3.65
N PHE A 42 11.05 -6.83 -2.99
CA PHE A 42 11.10 -8.25 -3.31
C PHE A 42 10.54 -8.56 -4.71
N GLY A 43 9.61 -7.76 -5.25
CA GLY A 43 9.06 -7.96 -6.60
C GLY A 43 10.11 -7.98 -7.70
N PRO A 44 10.87 -6.89 -7.90
CA PRO A 44 11.98 -6.87 -8.86
C PRO A 44 13.09 -7.90 -8.59
N LEU A 45 13.19 -8.41 -7.36
CA LEU A 45 14.20 -9.38 -6.95
C LEU A 45 13.73 -10.85 -7.08
N LEU A 46 12.44 -11.11 -7.41
CA LEU A 46 11.88 -12.46 -7.36
C LEU A 46 12.66 -13.46 -8.21
N VAL A 47 13.10 -13.10 -9.40
CA VAL A 47 13.86 -13.99 -10.27
C VAL A 47 15.19 -14.43 -9.63
N GLU A 48 15.88 -13.51 -8.96
CA GLU A 48 17.13 -13.84 -8.26
C GLU A 48 16.88 -14.66 -6.99
N LEU A 49 15.75 -14.36 -6.29
CA LEU A 49 15.35 -15.10 -5.10
C LEU A 49 14.96 -16.55 -5.45
N GLU A 50 14.17 -16.76 -6.51
CA GLU A 50 13.86 -18.11 -6.99
C GLU A 50 15.10 -18.90 -7.33
N ARG A 51 16.02 -18.28 -8.12
CA ARG A 51 17.24 -18.93 -8.54
C ARG A 51 18.15 -19.32 -7.36
N GLU A 52 18.34 -18.41 -6.41
CA GLU A 52 19.31 -18.62 -5.32
C GLU A 52 18.74 -19.46 -4.17
N LEU A 53 17.44 -19.31 -3.88
CA LEU A 53 16.77 -20.02 -2.79
C LEU A 53 16.06 -21.30 -3.26
N HIS A 54 16.17 -21.62 -4.57
CA HIS A 54 15.50 -22.76 -5.21
C HIS A 54 14.00 -22.79 -4.95
N LEU A 55 13.33 -21.63 -5.03
CA LEU A 55 11.90 -21.49 -4.81
C LEU A 55 11.12 -21.81 -6.07
N GLY A 56 9.94 -22.44 -5.93
CA GLY A 56 8.93 -22.47 -6.97
C GLY A 56 8.23 -21.10 -7.12
N HIS A 57 7.56 -20.88 -8.24
CA HIS A 57 6.84 -19.62 -8.52
C HIS A 57 5.74 -19.33 -7.49
N LYS A 58 5.06 -20.36 -6.98
CA LYS A 58 4.08 -20.24 -5.90
C LYS A 58 4.73 -19.76 -4.60
N GLU A 59 5.86 -20.35 -4.23
CA GLU A 59 6.60 -19.98 -3.02
C GLU A 59 7.10 -18.55 -3.10
N ALA A 60 7.60 -18.12 -4.27
CA ALA A 60 8.02 -16.74 -4.53
C ALA A 60 6.85 -15.75 -4.35
N GLY A 61 5.67 -16.06 -4.92
CA GLY A 61 4.47 -15.28 -4.69
C GLY A 61 4.01 -15.27 -3.22
N ALA A 62 4.19 -16.38 -2.50
CA ALA A 62 3.82 -16.52 -1.10
C ALA A 62 4.70 -15.67 -0.14
N LEU A 63 5.89 -15.24 -0.55
CA LEU A 63 6.70 -14.31 0.26
C LEU A 63 5.93 -13.04 0.59
N PHE A 64 5.14 -12.53 -0.36
CA PHE A 64 4.27 -11.37 -0.14
C PHE A 64 3.13 -11.65 0.83
N LEU A 65 2.63 -12.90 0.90
CA LEU A 65 1.59 -13.28 1.85
C LEU A 65 2.09 -13.13 3.29
N PHE A 66 3.31 -13.56 3.60
CA PHE A 66 3.90 -13.38 4.95
C PHE A 66 4.06 -11.89 5.30
N ILE A 67 4.58 -11.07 4.38
CA ILE A 67 4.70 -9.63 4.58
C ILE A 67 3.33 -9.01 4.86
N THR A 68 2.31 -9.35 4.06
CA THR A 68 0.99 -8.72 4.17
C THR A 68 0.18 -9.22 5.36
N ILE A 69 0.36 -10.46 5.80
CA ILE A 69 -0.22 -10.96 7.07
C ILE A 69 0.34 -10.13 8.24
N GLY A 70 1.67 -9.99 8.32
CA GLY A 70 2.30 -9.17 9.36
C GLY A 70 1.85 -7.71 9.31
N TYR A 71 1.86 -7.12 8.12
CA TYR A 71 1.42 -5.74 7.90
C TYR A 71 -0.03 -5.51 8.33
N SER A 72 -0.93 -6.39 7.92
CA SER A 72 -2.35 -6.30 8.24
C SER A 72 -2.62 -6.52 9.73
N ALA A 73 -1.96 -7.49 10.35
CA ALA A 73 -2.06 -7.72 11.79
C ALA A 73 -1.62 -6.50 12.59
N ALA A 74 -0.50 -5.87 12.19
CA ALA A 74 0.00 -4.67 12.85
C ALA A 74 -0.94 -3.45 12.64
N LEU A 75 -1.50 -3.27 11.44
CA LEU A 75 -2.49 -2.21 11.18
C LEU A 75 -3.73 -2.38 12.06
N LEU A 76 -4.28 -3.61 12.14
CA LEU A 76 -5.45 -3.90 12.97
C LEU A 76 -5.15 -3.72 14.47
N GLY A 77 -3.94 -4.10 14.91
CA GLY A 77 -3.48 -3.95 16.29
C GLY A 77 -2.95 -2.56 16.65
N SER A 78 -2.76 -1.68 15.66
CA SER A 78 -2.09 -0.38 15.86
C SER A 78 -2.78 0.53 16.87
N GLY A 79 -4.11 0.53 16.94
CA GLY A 79 -4.88 1.33 17.89
C GLY A 79 -4.64 0.90 19.34
N THR A 80 -4.57 -0.42 19.59
CA THR A 80 -4.28 -0.95 20.94
C THR A 80 -2.84 -0.65 21.36
N LEU A 81 -1.92 -0.67 20.40
CA LEU A 81 -0.52 -0.35 20.63
C LEU A 81 -0.34 1.15 20.89
N ALA A 82 -1.03 2.00 20.12
CA ALA A 82 -1.01 3.45 20.27
C ALA A 82 -1.65 3.93 21.58
N ALA A 83 -2.56 3.15 22.17
CA ALA A 83 -3.12 3.46 23.49
C ALA A 83 -2.10 3.30 24.64
N ARG A 84 -1.01 2.54 24.40
CA ARG A 84 0.04 2.28 25.43
C ARG A 84 1.36 2.99 25.14
N LEU A 85 1.67 3.22 23.88
CA LEU A 85 2.90 3.83 23.41
C LEU A 85 2.58 5.11 22.64
N THR A 86 3.47 6.11 22.73
CA THR A 86 3.32 7.33 21.93
C THR A 86 3.53 7.03 20.44
N HIS A 87 2.87 7.81 19.57
CA HIS A 87 3.06 7.69 18.12
C HIS A 87 4.53 7.85 17.71
N ARG A 88 5.29 8.69 18.40
CA ARG A 88 6.74 8.84 18.21
C ARG A 88 7.50 7.53 18.47
N GLN A 89 7.21 6.84 19.59
CA GLN A 89 7.82 5.54 19.91
C GLN A 89 7.47 4.49 18.87
N LEU A 90 6.23 4.49 18.38
CA LEU A 90 5.78 3.56 17.32
C LEU A 90 6.49 3.80 15.98
N ILE A 91 6.71 5.06 15.58
CA ILE A 91 7.46 5.41 14.36
C ILE A 91 8.92 4.96 14.50
N ILE A 92 9.56 5.24 15.64
CA ILE A 92 10.93 4.81 15.89
C ILE A 92 11.03 3.29 15.90
N GLY A 93 10.15 2.60 16.63
CA GLY A 93 10.10 1.14 16.71
C GLY A 93 9.88 0.49 15.34
N SER A 94 8.97 1.05 14.52
CA SER A 94 8.77 0.62 13.14
C SER A 94 10.06 0.71 12.31
N SER A 95 10.72 1.88 12.31
CA SER A 95 11.92 2.10 11.51
C SER A 95 13.09 1.22 11.95
N LEU A 96 13.32 1.11 13.27
CA LEU A 96 14.40 0.27 13.79
C LEU A 96 14.12 -1.22 13.56
N GLY A 97 12.88 -1.66 13.79
CA GLY A 97 12.46 -3.04 13.52
C GLY A 97 12.61 -3.41 12.04
N LEU A 98 12.17 -2.53 11.12
CA LEU A 98 12.39 -2.72 9.68
C LEU A 98 13.87 -2.89 9.35
N GLY A 99 14.73 -2.02 9.89
CA GLY A 99 16.17 -2.10 9.68
C GLY A 99 16.74 -3.42 10.17
N ILE A 100 16.36 -3.89 11.37
CA ILE A 100 16.80 -5.16 11.93
C ILE A 100 16.36 -6.33 11.03
N PHE A 101 15.08 -6.41 10.63
CA PHE A 101 14.60 -7.52 9.84
C PHE A 101 15.11 -7.50 8.40
N LEU A 102 15.34 -6.34 7.78
CA LEU A 102 16.04 -6.22 6.50
C LEU A 102 17.48 -6.75 6.61
N PHE A 103 18.19 -6.43 7.70
CA PHE A 103 19.51 -6.97 7.96
C PHE A 103 19.48 -8.50 8.10
N LEU A 104 18.56 -9.05 8.88
CA LEU A 104 18.42 -10.49 9.04
C LEU A 104 18.08 -11.17 7.70
N LEU A 105 17.18 -10.59 6.90
CA LEU A 105 16.82 -11.08 5.57
C LEU A 105 17.98 -11.04 4.57
N SER A 106 18.97 -10.18 4.77
CA SER A 106 20.19 -10.14 3.96
C SER A 106 21.15 -11.29 4.24
N ARG A 107 20.95 -12.06 5.30
CA ARG A 107 21.83 -13.18 5.69
C ARG A 107 21.32 -14.49 5.11
N PRO A 108 22.24 -15.42 4.75
CA PRO A 108 21.84 -16.79 4.40
C PRO A 108 21.06 -17.43 5.56
N GLN A 109 19.91 -17.99 5.25
CA GLN A 109 19.03 -18.57 6.26
C GLN A 109 18.06 -19.59 5.61
N PRO A 110 17.55 -20.56 6.37
CA PRO A 110 16.56 -21.50 5.85
C PRO A 110 15.21 -20.80 5.57
N LEU A 111 14.42 -21.35 4.67
CA LEU A 111 13.17 -20.76 4.17
C LEU A 111 12.18 -20.42 5.30
N TRP A 112 12.04 -21.31 6.32
CA TRP A 112 11.14 -21.04 7.45
C TRP A 112 11.53 -19.80 8.25
N LEU A 113 12.82 -19.52 8.40
CA LEU A 113 13.31 -18.33 9.10
C LEU A 113 13.15 -17.08 8.22
N LEU A 114 13.37 -17.22 6.92
CA LEU A 114 13.13 -16.15 5.94
C LEU A 114 11.67 -15.71 5.97
N THR A 115 10.72 -16.65 5.92
CA THR A 115 9.29 -16.36 5.97
C THR A 115 8.86 -15.76 7.32
N ALA A 116 9.42 -16.23 8.44
CA ALA A 116 9.22 -15.63 9.75
C ALA A 116 9.73 -14.18 9.81
N ASN A 117 10.93 -13.91 9.26
CA ASN A 117 11.49 -12.56 9.18
C ASN A 117 10.68 -11.64 8.26
N LEU A 118 10.11 -12.15 7.15
CA LEU A 118 9.20 -11.38 6.29
C LEU A 118 7.89 -11.01 7.01
N LEU A 119 7.34 -11.92 7.81
CA LEU A 119 6.16 -11.64 8.64
C LEU A 119 6.47 -10.55 9.67
N LEU A 120 7.62 -10.64 10.36
CA LEU A 120 8.05 -9.65 11.35
C LEU A 120 8.39 -8.30 10.71
N LEU A 121 8.98 -8.31 9.52
CA LEU A 121 9.17 -7.10 8.70
C LEU A 121 7.81 -6.45 8.39
N GLY A 122 6.83 -7.23 7.98
CA GLY A 122 5.46 -6.78 7.76
C GLY A 122 4.84 -6.17 9.01
N LEU A 123 4.98 -6.81 10.18
CA LEU A 123 4.52 -6.28 11.48
C LEU A 123 5.14 -4.91 11.76
N CYS A 124 6.46 -4.77 11.61
CA CYS A 124 7.13 -3.50 11.82
C CYS A 124 6.64 -2.43 10.84
N ALA A 125 6.42 -2.79 9.57
CA ALA A 125 5.94 -1.86 8.56
C ALA A 125 4.52 -1.35 8.85
N GLY A 126 3.62 -2.22 9.32
CA GLY A 126 2.22 -1.88 9.56
C GLY A 126 1.99 -0.93 10.73
N ILE A 127 2.90 -0.88 11.69
CA ILE A 127 2.82 0.04 12.84
C ILE A 127 2.98 1.51 12.40
N TYR A 128 3.70 1.77 11.30
CA TYR A 128 4.06 3.14 10.90
C TYR A 128 2.86 3.98 10.47
N LEU A 129 2.04 3.48 9.54
CA LEU A 129 1.08 4.33 8.80
C LEU A 129 0.09 5.07 9.69
N PRO A 130 -0.61 4.45 10.67
CA PRO A 130 -1.51 5.16 11.56
C PRO A 130 -0.78 6.18 12.43
N SER A 131 0.41 5.83 12.92
CA SER A 131 1.20 6.70 13.81
C SER A 131 1.83 7.87 13.04
N GLY A 132 2.29 7.63 11.81
CA GLY A 132 2.79 8.67 10.91
C GLY A 132 1.72 9.70 10.57
N MET A 133 0.50 9.24 10.24
CA MET A 133 -0.64 10.11 9.94
C MET A 133 -1.09 10.92 11.16
N ALA A 134 -1.21 10.30 12.33
CA ALA A 134 -1.54 10.99 13.58
C ALA A 134 -0.49 12.05 13.93
N THR A 135 0.79 11.72 13.77
CA THR A 135 1.89 12.65 14.00
C THR A 135 1.87 13.82 13.02
N LEU A 136 1.69 13.54 11.70
CA LEU A 136 1.62 14.56 10.66
C LEU A 136 0.51 15.57 10.95
N THR A 137 -0.70 15.09 11.28
CA THR A 137 -1.85 15.96 11.56
C THR A 137 -1.73 16.72 12.87
N SER A 138 -0.83 16.31 13.78
CA SER A 138 -0.61 16.99 15.06
C SER A 138 0.21 18.28 14.96
N PHE A 139 1.08 18.42 13.95
CA PHE A 139 1.92 19.61 13.79
C PHE A 139 1.59 20.45 12.53
N VAL A 140 0.76 19.95 11.61
CA VAL A 140 0.32 20.69 10.44
C VAL A 140 -1.02 21.36 10.71
N ASN A 141 -1.13 22.66 10.34
CA ASN A 141 -2.40 23.38 10.45
C ASN A 141 -3.50 22.66 9.65
N PRO A 142 -4.72 22.47 10.20
CA PRO A 142 -5.83 21.79 9.54
C PRO A 142 -6.14 22.27 8.13
N ARG A 143 -5.93 23.57 7.85
CA ARG A 143 -6.10 24.15 6.49
C ARG A 143 -5.14 23.54 5.44
N HIS A 144 -4.04 22.94 5.89
CA HIS A 144 -3.00 22.36 5.03
C HIS A 144 -2.92 20.82 5.10
N TRP A 145 -3.79 20.16 5.84
CA TRP A 145 -3.77 18.70 5.95
C TRP A 145 -3.80 17.99 4.59
N GLY A 146 -4.67 18.43 3.67
CA GLY A 146 -4.73 17.84 2.34
C GLY A 146 -3.40 17.92 1.58
N LYS A 147 -2.69 19.06 1.67
CA LYS A 147 -1.36 19.24 1.05
C LYS A 147 -0.32 18.36 1.74
N ALA A 148 -0.34 18.29 3.07
CA ALA A 148 0.62 17.51 3.84
C ALA A 148 0.46 15.99 3.59
N ILE A 149 -0.78 15.52 3.56
CA ILE A 149 -1.09 14.12 3.22
C ILE A 149 -0.63 13.83 1.79
N ALA A 150 -0.89 14.73 0.82
CA ALA A 150 -0.45 14.54 -0.56
C ALA A 150 1.08 14.43 -0.67
N VAL A 151 1.84 15.26 0.05
CA VAL A 151 3.31 15.16 0.11
C VAL A 151 3.75 13.84 0.74
N HIS A 152 3.12 13.40 1.81
CA HIS A 152 3.43 12.12 2.46
C HIS A 152 3.15 10.93 1.52
N GLU A 153 2.04 10.97 0.77
CA GLU A 153 1.64 9.92 -0.17
C GLU A 153 2.46 9.91 -1.48
N ILE A 154 3.34 10.88 -1.71
CA ILE A 154 4.36 10.77 -2.76
C ILE A 154 5.30 9.58 -2.48
N ALA A 155 5.58 9.29 -1.21
CA ALA A 155 6.53 8.25 -0.82
C ALA A 155 6.19 6.85 -1.39
N PRO A 156 4.99 6.26 -1.22
CA PRO A 156 4.67 4.97 -1.81
C PRO A 156 4.68 5.00 -3.34
N ASN A 157 4.21 6.08 -3.97
CA ASN A 157 4.26 6.20 -5.42
C ASN A 157 5.70 6.26 -5.95
N LEU A 158 6.57 7.01 -5.30
CA LEU A 158 8.00 7.05 -5.61
C LEU A 158 8.65 5.68 -5.35
N GLY A 159 8.22 4.97 -4.31
CA GLY A 159 8.67 3.61 -4.01
C GLY A 159 8.44 2.65 -5.18
N PHE A 160 7.28 2.68 -5.83
CA PHE A 160 6.99 1.87 -7.01
C PHE A 160 7.95 2.15 -8.18
N VAL A 161 8.39 3.39 -8.34
CA VAL A 161 9.36 3.79 -9.37
C VAL A 161 10.78 3.36 -8.98
N LEU A 162 11.16 3.60 -7.72
CA LEU A 162 12.51 3.36 -7.26
C LEU A 162 12.86 1.89 -7.07
N ALA A 163 11.89 1.03 -6.68
CA ALA A 163 12.17 -0.36 -6.38
C ALA A 163 12.84 -1.11 -7.55
N PRO A 164 12.33 -1.08 -8.79
CA PRO A 164 13.00 -1.75 -9.91
C PRO A 164 14.37 -1.15 -10.24
N PHE A 165 14.53 0.18 -10.18
CA PHE A 165 15.80 0.83 -10.44
C PHE A 165 16.87 0.49 -9.39
N LEU A 166 16.48 0.47 -8.10
CA LEU A 166 17.39 0.06 -7.02
C LEU A 166 17.79 -1.41 -7.16
N ALA A 167 16.83 -2.28 -7.50
CA ALA A 167 17.12 -3.69 -7.73
C ALA A 167 18.15 -3.87 -8.84
N GLU A 168 17.93 -3.26 -10.01
CA GLU A 168 18.89 -3.35 -11.13
C GLU A 168 20.27 -2.77 -10.79
N ALA A 169 20.31 -1.59 -10.13
CA ALA A 169 21.57 -0.98 -9.74
C ALA A 169 22.39 -1.89 -8.81
N PHE A 170 21.75 -2.46 -7.79
CA PHE A 170 22.45 -3.34 -6.86
C PHE A 170 22.81 -4.70 -7.46
N LEU A 171 21.94 -5.29 -8.27
CA LEU A 171 22.23 -6.55 -8.95
C LEU A 171 23.38 -6.42 -9.97
N ARG A 172 23.62 -5.22 -10.49
CA ARG A 172 24.73 -4.96 -11.42
C ARG A 172 26.09 -4.87 -10.71
N TRP A 173 26.14 -4.29 -9.50
CA TRP A 173 27.39 -3.99 -8.80
C TRP A 173 27.60 -4.77 -7.50
N SER A 174 26.57 -5.45 -7.01
CA SER A 174 26.58 -6.17 -5.74
C SER A 174 25.65 -7.40 -5.82
N SER A 175 24.63 -7.43 -4.96
CA SER A 175 23.67 -8.52 -4.87
C SER A 175 22.35 -8.00 -4.28
N TRP A 176 21.29 -8.80 -4.35
CA TRP A 176 20.03 -8.50 -3.66
C TRP A 176 20.20 -8.39 -2.14
N ARG A 177 21.15 -9.16 -1.56
CA ARG A 177 21.49 -9.03 -0.13
C ARG A 177 22.14 -7.69 0.18
N GLY A 178 23.00 -7.20 -0.69
CA GLY A 178 23.59 -5.87 -0.58
C GLY A 178 22.54 -4.77 -0.60
N LEU A 179 21.51 -4.90 -1.44
CA LEU A 179 20.38 -3.97 -1.47
C LEU A 179 19.60 -3.98 -0.14
N LEU A 180 19.29 -5.16 0.40
CA LEU A 180 18.59 -5.26 1.70
C LEU A 180 19.44 -4.67 2.84
N MET A 181 20.77 -4.86 2.82
CA MET A 181 21.69 -4.23 3.77
C MET A 181 21.69 -2.70 3.65
N GLY A 182 21.67 -2.18 2.44
CA GLY A 182 21.57 -0.73 2.19
C GLY A 182 20.26 -0.15 2.73
N LEU A 183 19.13 -0.79 2.43
CA LEU A 183 17.81 -0.39 2.97
C LEU A 183 17.76 -0.53 4.50
N SER A 184 18.38 -1.57 5.07
CA SER A 184 18.53 -1.75 6.52
C SER A 184 19.25 -0.55 7.14
N GLY A 185 20.42 -0.20 6.60
CA GLY A 185 21.20 0.95 7.07
C GLY A 185 20.39 2.25 7.01
N CYS A 186 19.70 2.52 5.89
CA CYS A 186 18.85 3.68 5.74
C CYS A 186 17.71 3.69 6.78
N SER A 187 17.07 2.54 7.02
CA SER A 187 15.96 2.44 7.99
C SER A 187 16.44 2.69 9.43
N LEU A 188 17.57 2.09 9.81
CA LEU A 188 18.17 2.28 11.14
C LEU A 188 18.60 3.74 11.35
N LEU A 189 19.26 4.34 10.37
CA LEU A 189 19.71 5.73 10.43
C LEU A 189 18.53 6.70 10.54
N LEU A 190 17.47 6.49 9.74
CA LEU A 190 16.25 7.32 9.82
C LEU A 190 15.54 7.14 11.18
N GLY A 191 15.44 5.91 11.71
CA GLY A 191 14.86 5.65 13.01
C GLY A 191 15.63 6.33 14.16
N LEU A 192 16.97 6.22 14.14
CA LEU A 192 17.85 6.88 15.11
C LEU A 192 17.80 8.42 14.96
N ALA A 193 17.85 8.92 13.72
CA ALA A 193 17.74 10.35 13.46
C ALA A 193 16.37 10.90 13.92
N TYR A 194 15.27 10.14 13.68
CA TYR A 194 13.95 10.53 14.14
C TYR A 194 13.82 10.50 15.67
N SER A 195 14.52 9.58 16.34
CA SER A 195 14.56 9.54 17.80
C SER A 195 15.19 10.80 18.40
N ARG A 196 16.12 11.45 17.68
CA ARG A 196 16.84 12.65 18.15
C ARG A 196 16.22 13.95 17.64
N TYR A 197 15.81 13.99 16.37
CA TYR A 197 15.43 15.21 15.65
C TYR A 197 13.96 15.24 15.23
N GLY A 198 13.21 14.13 15.36
CA GLY A 198 11.81 14.03 14.95
C GLY A 198 10.92 14.97 15.76
N ARG A 199 9.91 15.56 15.09
CA ARG A 199 8.91 16.42 15.72
C ARG A 199 7.55 15.73 15.78
N GLY A 200 6.77 16.05 16.82
CA GLY A 200 5.39 15.56 17.03
C GLY A 200 5.31 14.11 17.52
N GLY A 201 4.07 13.61 17.63
CA GLY A 201 3.79 12.23 18.01
C GLY A 201 4.07 11.89 19.49
N THR A 202 4.24 12.86 20.37
CA THR A 202 4.54 12.64 21.80
C THR A 202 3.28 12.32 22.64
N PHE A 203 2.18 12.06 22.00
CA PHE A 203 0.89 11.69 22.60
C PHE A 203 0.54 10.24 22.25
N THR A 204 -0.35 9.65 23.04
CA THR A 204 -0.92 8.31 22.82
C THR A 204 -2.22 8.42 22.04
N GLY A 205 -2.59 7.34 21.35
CA GLY A 205 -3.88 7.21 20.69
C GLY A 205 -4.96 6.62 21.60
N GLU A 206 -6.12 6.36 21.01
CA GLU A 206 -7.24 5.68 21.67
C GLU A 206 -7.43 4.27 21.11
N ALA A 207 -7.73 3.30 21.98
CA ALA A 207 -8.02 1.95 21.55
C ALA A 207 -9.41 1.89 20.84
N PRO A 208 -9.52 1.15 19.74
CA PRO A 208 -10.81 0.99 19.06
C PRO A 208 -11.82 0.23 19.94
N THR A 209 -13.07 0.68 19.94
CA THR A 209 -14.14 0.05 20.71
C THR A 209 -14.75 -1.10 19.91
N PHE A 210 -14.74 -2.32 20.43
CA PHE A 210 -15.28 -3.53 19.78
C PHE A 210 -16.74 -3.40 19.35
N ARG A 211 -17.56 -2.65 20.07
CA ARG A 211 -18.97 -2.41 19.73
C ARG A 211 -19.15 -1.74 18.37
N VAL A 212 -18.23 -0.85 18.01
CA VAL A 212 -18.25 -0.13 16.74
C VAL A 212 -17.92 -1.07 15.57
N VAL A 213 -16.96 -1.98 15.79
CA VAL A 213 -16.55 -2.97 14.79
C VAL A 213 -17.69 -3.95 14.47
N SER A 214 -18.42 -4.43 15.48
CA SER A 214 -19.49 -5.41 15.29
C SER A 214 -20.67 -4.88 14.45
N VAL A 215 -20.97 -3.59 14.52
CA VAL A 215 -21.99 -2.94 13.67
C VAL A 215 -21.54 -2.91 12.21
N LEU A 216 -20.28 -2.61 11.97
CA LEU A 216 -19.71 -2.52 10.62
C LEU A 216 -19.70 -3.90 9.93
N LEU A 217 -19.31 -4.96 10.65
CA LEU A 217 -19.24 -6.33 10.13
C LEU A 217 -20.63 -6.88 9.72
N ARG A 218 -21.73 -6.28 10.18
CA ARG A 218 -23.10 -6.66 9.79
C ARG A 218 -23.60 -5.94 8.53
N ASP A 219 -22.89 -4.92 8.04
CA ASP A 219 -23.31 -4.18 6.83
C ASP A 219 -22.78 -4.89 5.57
N PRO A 220 -23.67 -5.38 4.68
CA PRO A 220 -23.25 -5.99 3.42
C PRO A 220 -22.41 -5.06 2.54
N SER A 221 -22.67 -3.74 2.58
CA SER A 221 -21.91 -2.77 1.81
C SER A 221 -20.44 -2.70 2.24
N PHE A 222 -20.18 -2.96 3.53
CA PHE A 222 -18.81 -3.06 4.04
C PHE A 222 -18.05 -4.22 3.39
N TRP A 223 -18.64 -5.42 3.33
CA TRP A 223 -18.01 -6.59 2.72
C TRP A 223 -17.80 -6.44 1.21
N ILE A 224 -18.76 -5.81 0.52
CA ILE A 224 -18.59 -5.46 -0.89
C ILE A 224 -17.36 -4.57 -1.06
N MET A 225 -17.20 -3.54 -0.23
CA MET A 225 -16.03 -2.67 -0.29
C MET A 225 -14.74 -3.39 0.09
N MET A 226 -14.79 -4.38 1.01
CA MET A 226 -13.62 -5.22 1.32
C MET A 226 -13.15 -5.99 0.09
N VAL A 227 -14.06 -6.63 -0.64
CA VAL A 227 -13.75 -7.32 -1.89
C VAL A 227 -13.18 -6.34 -2.92
N MET A 228 -13.79 -5.17 -3.08
CA MET A 228 -13.33 -4.16 -4.03
C MET A 228 -11.94 -3.60 -3.66
N PHE A 229 -11.66 -3.34 -2.38
CA PHE A 229 -10.32 -2.94 -1.93
C PHE A 229 -9.30 -4.06 -2.10
N GLY A 230 -9.69 -5.30 -1.80
CA GLY A 230 -8.83 -6.47 -2.05
C GLY A 230 -8.42 -6.59 -3.50
N LEU A 231 -9.38 -6.48 -4.43
CA LEU A 231 -9.10 -6.52 -5.87
C LEU A 231 -8.39 -5.25 -6.37
N GLY A 232 -8.75 -4.07 -5.86
CA GLY A 232 -8.07 -2.82 -6.19
C GLY A 232 -6.59 -2.83 -5.79
N ILE A 233 -6.28 -3.29 -4.56
CA ILE A 233 -4.91 -3.50 -4.12
C ILE A 233 -4.25 -4.63 -4.91
N GLY A 234 -4.99 -5.71 -5.21
CA GLY A 234 -4.50 -6.84 -5.97
C GLY A 234 -4.08 -6.49 -7.38
N THR A 235 -4.88 -5.70 -8.08
CA THR A 235 -4.55 -5.23 -9.44
C THR A 235 -3.46 -4.16 -9.46
N SER A 236 -3.33 -3.35 -8.39
CA SER A 236 -2.31 -2.30 -8.30
C SER A 236 -0.99 -2.82 -7.72
N PHE A 237 -1.03 -3.46 -6.56
CA PHE A 237 0.14 -3.95 -5.82
C PHE A 237 0.45 -5.41 -6.16
N GLY A 238 -0.56 -6.30 -6.10
CA GLY A 238 -0.36 -7.74 -6.29
C GLY A 238 0.16 -8.10 -7.68
N VAL A 239 -0.46 -7.55 -8.74
CA VAL A 239 0.02 -7.71 -10.12
C VAL A 239 1.40 -7.10 -10.28
N TYR A 240 1.65 -5.90 -9.74
CA TYR A 240 2.95 -5.24 -9.82
C TYR A 240 4.08 -6.11 -9.26
N THR A 241 3.87 -6.74 -8.11
CA THR A 241 4.92 -7.52 -7.45
C THR A 241 5.30 -8.79 -8.22
N MET A 242 4.35 -9.36 -8.98
CA MET A 242 4.59 -10.55 -9.82
C MET A 242 4.98 -10.20 -11.26
N LEU A 243 4.81 -8.93 -11.66
CA LEU A 243 5.03 -8.50 -13.04
C LEU A 243 6.46 -8.72 -13.55
N PRO A 244 7.55 -8.44 -12.76
CA PRO A 244 8.91 -8.74 -13.18
C PRO A 244 9.09 -10.23 -13.51
N LEU A 245 8.66 -11.10 -12.61
CA LEU A 245 8.78 -12.55 -12.78
C LEU A 245 8.00 -13.03 -14.01
N TYR A 246 6.77 -12.56 -14.19
CA TYR A 246 5.95 -12.85 -15.38
C TYR A 246 6.61 -12.41 -16.69
N LEU A 247 7.10 -11.18 -16.76
CA LEU A 247 7.69 -10.64 -17.98
C LEU A 247 9.00 -11.35 -18.36
N ILE A 248 9.79 -11.76 -17.37
CA ILE A 248 11.08 -12.43 -17.61
C ILE A 248 10.85 -13.91 -17.90
N SER A 249 10.10 -14.63 -17.05
CA SER A 249 10.00 -16.09 -17.14
C SER A 249 9.05 -16.58 -18.22
N GLU A 250 7.93 -15.89 -18.49
CA GLU A 250 6.94 -16.33 -19.50
C GLU A 250 7.02 -15.53 -20.81
N ARG A 251 7.30 -14.21 -20.72
CA ARG A 251 7.36 -13.34 -21.91
C ARG A 251 8.78 -13.21 -22.49
N GLY A 252 9.80 -13.75 -21.83
CA GLY A 252 11.18 -13.80 -22.31
C GLY A 252 11.85 -12.41 -22.42
N LEU A 253 11.36 -11.39 -21.70
CA LEU A 253 11.97 -10.08 -21.72
C LEU A 253 13.29 -10.11 -20.93
N ASP A 254 14.26 -9.32 -21.39
CA ASP A 254 15.46 -9.06 -20.61
C ASP A 254 15.09 -8.44 -19.25
N ARG A 255 15.80 -8.85 -18.19
CA ARG A 255 15.52 -8.42 -16.81
C ARG A 255 15.58 -6.90 -16.66
N THR A 256 16.66 -6.29 -17.17
CA THR A 256 16.85 -4.83 -17.05
C THR A 256 15.76 -4.08 -17.79
N TRP A 257 15.36 -4.56 -18.97
CA TRP A 257 14.29 -3.97 -19.75
C TRP A 257 12.93 -4.12 -19.06
N ALA A 258 12.61 -5.30 -18.56
CA ALA A 258 11.37 -5.55 -17.81
C ALA A 258 11.23 -4.61 -16.58
N ASN A 259 12.27 -4.54 -15.76
CA ASN A 259 12.29 -3.66 -14.59
C ASN A 259 12.24 -2.17 -14.97
N THR A 260 12.88 -1.77 -16.07
CA THR A 260 12.82 -0.39 -16.59
C THR A 260 11.40 -0.03 -17.03
N LEU A 261 10.72 -0.90 -17.80
CA LEU A 261 9.33 -0.70 -18.22
C LEU A 261 8.40 -0.55 -17.02
N ILE A 262 8.55 -1.41 -16.03
CA ILE A 262 7.73 -1.39 -14.80
C ILE A 262 7.96 -0.08 -14.04
N ALA A 263 9.21 0.35 -13.86
CA ALA A 263 9.53 1.60 -13.19
C ALA A 263 8.91 2.81 -13.91
N LEU A 264 9.14 2.91 -15.23
CA LEU A 264 8.64 4.02 -16.03
C LEU A 264 7.12 4.08 -16.07
N SER A 265 6.44 2.92 -16.10
CA SER A 265 4.97 2.86 -16.10
C SER A 265 4.33 3.48 -14.85
N ARG A 266 5.07 3.55 -13.75
CA ARG A 266 4.58 4.13 -12.48
C ARG A 266 4.79 5.63 -12.37
N VAL A 267 5.64 6.24 -13.20
CA VAL A 267 5.92 7.69 -13.16
C VAL A 267 4.66 8.51 -13.40
N ALA A 268 3.86 8.15 -14.40
CA ALA A 268 2.62 8.85 -14.71
C ALA A 268 1.57 8.73 -13.58
N GLY A 269 1.61 7.65 -12.79
CA GLY A 269 0.73 7.43 -11.64
C GLY A 269 0.90 8.48 -10.54
N LEU A 270 2.07 9.12 -10.43
CA LEU A 270 2.33 10.22 -9.50
C LEU A 270 1.38 11.42 -9.70
N PHE A 271 0.94 11.63 -10.92
CA PHE A 271 0.14 12.80 -11.31
C PHE A 271 -1.34 12.48 -11.51
N ILE A 272 -1.66 11.28 -11.99
CA ILE A 272 -3.02 10.94 -12.42
C ILE A 272 -4.00 10.81 -11.25
N ALA A 273 -3.53 10.49 -10.05
CA ALA A 273 -4.35 10.37 -8.86
C ALA A 273 -5.10 11.68 -8.53
N PHE A 274 -4.49 12.85 -8.84
CA PHE A 274 -5.14 14.16 -8.67
C PHE A 274 -6.34 14.32 -9.63
N GLY A 275 -6.20 13.87 -10.89
CA GLY A 275 -7.28 13.90 -11.86
C GLY A 275 -8.44 12.94 -11.51
N ALA A 276 -8.13 11.81 -10.89
CA ALA A 276 -9.15 10.85 -10.48
C ALA A 276 -10.10 11.41 -9.41
N GLY A 277 -9.62 12.24 -8.47
CA GLY A 277 -10.46 12.93 -7.50
C GLY A 277 -11.47 13.85 -8.17
N TRP A 278 -11.03 14.70 -9.11
CA TRP A 278 -11.92 15.55 -9.90
C TRP A 278 -12.99 14.77 -10.67
N PHE A 279 -12.63 13.59 -11.19
CA PHE A 279 -13.55 12.71 -11.89
C PHE A 279 -14.66 12.18 -10.97
N VAL A 280 -14.29 11.80 -9.72
CA VAL A 280 -15.23 11.35 -8.69
C VAL A 280 -16.23 12.46 -8.33
N ASP A 281 -15.75 13.69 -8.18
CA ASP A 281 -16.59 14.84 -7.83
C ASP A 281 -17.60 15.16 -8.95
N ARG A 282 -17.20 15.02 -10.23
CA ARG A 282 -18.05 15.37 -11.38
C ARG A 282 -19.02 14.25 -11.79
N TRP A 283 -18.58 12.99 -11.79
CA TRP A 283 -19.38 11.86 -12.27
C TRP A 283 -20.08 11.08 -11.15
N GLY A 284 -19.71 11.35 -9.92
CA GLY A 284 -20.20 10.67 -8.74
C GLY A 284 -19.50 9.33 -8.47
N VAL A 285 -19.54 8.92 -7.22
CA VAL A 285 -18.74 7.81 -6.68
C VAL A 285 -19.02 6.48 -7.40
N ARG A 286 -20.30 6.12 -7.60
CA ARG A 286 -20.65 4.81 -8.20
C ARG A 286 -20.19 4.68 -9.65
N ARG A 287 -20.36 5.74 -10.45
CA ARG A 287 -19.94 5.73 -11.87
C ARG A 287 -18.43 5.67 -11.97
N SER A 288 -17.73 6.44 -11.14
CA SER A 288 -16.27 6.44 -11.09
C SER A 288 -15.71 5.09 -10.64
N LEU A 289 -16.29 4.46 -9.61
CA LEU A 289 -15.93 3.09 -9.22
C LEU A 289 -16.12 2.11 -10.36
N ALA A 290 -17.29 2.11 -11.03
CA ALA A 290 -17.57 1.19 -12.12
C ALA A 290 -16.61 1.39 -13.30
N PHE A 291 -16.30 2.64 -13.64
CA PHE A 291 -15.41 2.97 -14.74
C PHE A 291 -13.96 2.54 -14.45
N PHE A 292 -13.39 2.99 -13.32
CA PHE A 292 -11.99 2.69 -13.01
C PHE A 292 -11.76 1.21 -12.70
N PHE A 293 -12.69 0.60 -11.98
CA PHE A 293 -12.61 -0.84 -11.66
C PHE A 293 -12.77 -1.71 -12.92
N GLY A 294 -13.71 -1.34 -13.80
CA GLY A 294 -13.90 -2.01 -15.08
C GLY A 294 -12.70 -1.83 -16.03
N ALA A 295 -12.21 -0.60 -16.18
CA ALA A 295 -11.02 -0.32 -16.99
C ALA A 295 -9.80 -1.11 -16.47
N THR A 296 -9.61 -1.15 -15.15
CA THR A 296 -8.53 -1.92 -14.52
C THR A 296 -8.67 -3.42 -14.83
N GLY A 297 -9.88 -3.99 -14.68
CA GLY A 297 -10.14 -5.39 -14.98
C GLY A 297 -9.83 -5.74 -16.44
N VAL A 298 -10.32 -4.93 -17.40
CA VAL A 298 -10.04 -5.11 -18.83
C VAL A 298 -8.53 -5.02 -19.11
N LEU A 299 -7.86 -3.97 -18.64
CA LEU A 299 -6.42 -3.80 -18.85
C LEU A 299 -5.60 -4.91 -18.18
N THR A 300 -6.06 -5.47 -17.05
CA THR A 300 -5.38 -6.61 -16.43
C THR A 300 -5.54 -7.89 -17.26
N ILE A 301 -6.70 -8.11 -17.90
CA ILE A 301 -6.88 -9.22 -18.87
C ILE A 301 -5.96 -9.00 -20.09
N LEU A 302 -5.95 -7.78 -20.63
CA LEU A 302 -5.08 -7.45 -21.76
C LEU A 302 -3.60 -7.62 -21.45
N LEU A 303 -3.18 -7.34 -20.21
CA LEU A 303 -1.82 -7.58 -19.73
C LEU A 303 -1.43 -9.06 -19.81
N GLY A 304 -2.37 -9.98 -19.59
CA GLY A 304 -2.14 -11.42 -19.73
C GLY A 304 -2.28 -11.96 -21.16
N THR A 305 -3.02 -11.28 -22.04
CA THR A 305 -3.33 -11.79 -23.39
C THR A 305 -2.47 -11.21 -24.50
N LEU A 306 -2.05 -9.95 -24.37
CA LEU A 306 -1.32 -9.26 -25.43
C LEU A 306 0.18 -9.58 -25.42
N ALA A 307 0.84 -9.31 -26.54
CA ALA A 307 2.28 -9.47 -26.74
C ALA A 307 2.88 -8.28 -27.52
N GLY A 308 4.20 -8.18 -27.54
CA GLY A 308 4.92 -7.17 -28.30
C GLY A 308 4.58 -5.73 -27.88
N PRO A 309 4.47 -4.78 -28.83
CA PRO A 309 4.22 -3.36 -28.50
C PRO A 309 2.93 -3.11 -27.74
N TRP A 310 1.90 -3.92 -27.98
CA TRP A 310 0.61 -3.80 -27.30
C TRP A 310 0.71 -4.18 -25.81
N LEU A 311 1.52 -5.18 -25.47
CA LEU A 311 1.83 -5.52 -24.08
C LEU A 311 2.51 -4.33 -23.40
N THR A 312 3.49 -3.71 -24.05
CA THR A 312 4.15 -2.51 -23.53
C THR A 312 3.16 -1.39 -23.25
N ALA A 313 2.25 -1.10 -24.18
CA ALA A 313 1.21 -0.08 -23.99
C ALA A 313 0.34 -0.40 -22.76
N VAL A 314 -0.04 -1.65 -22.56
CA VAL A 314 -0.87 -2.06 -21.41
C VAL A 314 -0.09 -2.00 -20.10
N ILE A 315 1.21 -2.30 -20.08
CA ILE A 315 2.08 -2.12 -18.91
C ILE A 315 2.04 -0.66 -18.40
N PHE A 316 1.92 0.32 -19.30
CA PHE A 316 1.75 1.73 -18.92
C PHE A 316 0.31 2.10 -18.53
N LEU A 317 -0.69 1.59 -19.22
CA LEU A 317 -2.09 1.99 -19.00
C LEU A 317 -2.73 1.34 -17.78
N GLN A 318 -2.40 0.08 -17.49
CA GLN A 318 -3.00 -0.68 -16.40
C GLN A 318 -2.78 -0.04 -15.02
N PRO A 319 -1.55 0.34 -14.62
CA PRO A 319 -1.35 0.97 -13.31
C PRO A 319 -2.03 2.34 -13.18
N LEU A 320 -2.19 3.07 -14.29
CA LEU A 320 -2.90 4.36 -14.28
C LEU A 320 -4.38 4.17 -13.93
N ALA A 321 -5.05 3.18 -14.55
CA ALA A 321 -6.43 2.85 -14.22
C ALA A 321 -6.56 2.33 -12.77
N ALA A 322 -5.64 1.47 -12.34
CA ALA A 322 -5.66 0.85 -11.02
C ALA A 322 -5.52 1.88 -9.88
N VAL A 323 -4.66 2.89 -10.03
CA VAL A 323 -4.49 3.95 -9.03
C VAL A 323 -5.73 4.84 -8.92
N CYS A 324 -6.45 5.07 -10.02
CA CYS A 324 -7.67 5.88 -10.03
C CYS A 324 -8.85 5.25 -9.25
N PHE A 325 -8.78 3.94 -8.94
CA PHE A 325 -9.75 3.29 -8.06
C PHE A 325 -9.74 3.88 -6.64
N PHE A 326 -8.58 4.20 -6.08
CA PHE A 326 -8.45 4.55 -4.67
C PHE A 326 -9.24 5.81 -4.24
N PRO A 327 -9.20 6.95 -4.94
CA PRO A 327 -10.02 8.11 -4.59
C PRO A 327 -11.53 7.78 -4.56
N ALA A 328 -12.02 7.02 -5.55
CA ALA A 328 -13.41 6.59 -5.60
C ALA A 328 -13.74 5.59 -4.48
N GLY A 329 -12.83 4.64 -4.22
CA GLY A 329 -12.97 3.63 -3.17
C GLY A 329 -13.01 4.24 -1.77
N PHE A 330 -12.10 5.15 -1.45
CA PHE A 330 -12.09 5.86 -0.16
C PHE A 330 -13.32 6.74 0.02
N THR A 331 -13.77 7.40 -1.03
CA THR A 331 -15.02 8.17 -0.99
C THR A 331 -16.24 7.27 -0.78
N ALA A 332 -16.28 6.09 -1.40
CA ALA A 332 -17.37 5.13 -1.21
C ALA A 332 -17.42 4.59 0.21
N ILE A 333 -16.28 4.07 0.72
CA ILE A 333 -16.24 3.47 2.05
C ILE A 333 -16.54 4.47 3.17
N SER A 334 -16.14 5.74 2.99
CA SER A 334 -16.47 6.82 3.92
C SER A 334 -17.96 7.19 3.95
N ARG A 335 -18.78 6.66 3.01
CA ARG A 335 -20.23 6.84 2.93
C ARG A 335 -21.02 5.61 3.39
N ILE A 336 -20.35 4.60 3.95
CA ILE A 336 -21.01 3.41 4.49
C ILE A 336 -21.24 3.60 5.98
N GLY A 337 -22.50 3.37 6.39
CA GLY A 337 -22.92 3.46 7.79
C GLY A 337 -22.94 4.88 8.37
N PRO A 338 -23.15 4.99 9.69
CA PRO A 338 -23.20 6.27 10.41
C PRO A 338 -21.83 7.00 10.37
N PRO A 339 -21.79 8.34 10.45
CA PRO A 339 -20.55 9.12 10.42
C PRO A 339 -19.46 8.67 11.40
N LYS A 340 -19.87 8.18 12.59
CA LYS A 340 -18.95 7.67 13.63
C LYS A 340 -18.20 6.40 13.23
N LEU A 341 -18.69 5.65 12.24
CA LEU A 341 -18.07 4.39 11.78
C LEU A 341 -17.11 4.58 10.61
N ARG A 342 -17.07 5.74 9.97
CA ARG A 342 -16.31 5.98 8.72
C ARG A 342 -14.82 5.69 8.86
N ASN A 343 -14.20 6.24 9.92
CA ASN A 343 -12.76 6.04 10.16
C ASN A 343 -12.43 4.57 10.47
N VAL A 344 -13.34 3.89 11.17
CA VAL A 344 -13.19 2.47 11.49
C VAL A 344 -13.32 1.63 10.22
N ALA A 345 -14.29 1.94 9.34
CA ALA A 345 -14.46 1.23 8.07
C ALA A 345 -13.19 1.32 7.20
N VAL A 346 -12.61 2.50 7.05
CA VAL A 346 -11.34 2.70 6.34
C VAL A 346 -10.19 1.95 7.03
N GLY A 347 -10.13 2.01 8.36
CA GLY A 347 -9.11 1.34 9.16
C GLY A 347 -9.10 -0.20 9.03
N PHE A 348 -10.25 -0.81 8.71
CA PHE A 348 -10.36 -2.25 8.44
C PHE A 348 -10.19 -2.60 6.96
N ALA A 349 -10.62 -1.70 6.05
CA ALA A 349 -10.57 -1.95 4.61
C ALA A 349 -9.14 -2.14 4.09
N ILE A 350 -8.23 -1.28 4.53
CA ILE A 350 -6.85 -1.30 4.08
C ILE A 350 -6.15 -2.61 4.50
N PRO A 351 -6.14 -3.02 5.79
CA PRO A 351 -5.48 -4.25 6.22
C PRO A 351 -6.03 -5.49 5.51
N LEU A 352 -7.36 -5.66 5.49
CA LEU A 352 -7.98 -6.81 4.84
C LEU A 352 -7.75 -6.80 3.34
N GLY A 353 -7.82 -5.62 2.71
CA GLY A 353 -7.50 -5.44 1.30
C GLY A 353 -6.06 -5.80 0.97
N PHE A 354 -5.07 -5.45 1.82
CA PHE A 354 -3.67 -5.84 1.62
C PHE A 354 -3.45 -7.33 1.83
N MET A 355 -4.07 -7.95 2.81
CA MET A 355 -3.95 -9.39 3.02
C MET A 355 -4.44 -10.18 1.79
N PHE A 356 -5.58 -9.80 1.23
CA PHE A 356 -6.11 -10.41 0.02
C PHE A 356 -5.34 -9.98 -1.24
N GLY A 357 -5.30 -8.68 -1.51
CA GLY A 357 -4.75 -8.13 -2.76
C GLY A 357 -3.23 -8.16 -2.83
N GLY A 358 -2.55 -7.88 -1.72
CA GLY A 358 -1.09 -7.85 -1.65
C GLY A 358 -0.45 -9.20 -1.30
N GLY A 359 -1.21 -10.17 -0.77
CA GLY A 359 -0.71 -11.47 -0.36
C GLY A 359 -1.27 -12.62 -1.19
N LEU A 360 -2.59 -12.86 -1.15
CA LEU A 360 -3.20 -14.01 -1.83
C LEU A 360 -3.13 -13.89 -3.36
N ILE A 361 -3.30 -12.69 -3.93
CA ILE A 361 -3.23 -12.50 -5.39
C ILE A 361 -1.84 -12.79 -5.94
N PRO A 362 -0.72 -12.26 -5.41
CA PRO A 362 0.61 -12.69 -5.85
C PRO A 362 0.84 -14.20 -5.73
N THR A 363 0.41 -14.80 -4.61
CA THR A 363 0.50 -16.26 -4.42
C THR A 363 -0.29 -17.02 -5.49
N GLY A 364 -1.49 -16.56 -5.83
CA GLY A 364 -2.33 -17.15 -6.87
C GLY A 364 -1.73 -17.01 -8.28
N ILE A 365 -1.15 -15.85 -8.60
CA ILE A 365 -0.44 -15.64 -9.88
C ILE A 365 0.79 -16.55 -9.94
N GLY A 366 1.57 -16.66 -8.86
CA GLY A 366 2.71 -17.56 -8.76
C GLY A 366 2.31 -19.03 -8.92
N TRP A 367 1.20 -19.45 -8.28
CA TRP A 367 0.66 -20.79 -8.45
C TRP A 367 0.26 -21.09 -9.89
N ALA A 368 -0.39 -20.14 -10.59
CA ALA A 368 -0.71 -20.29 -12.00
C ALA A 368 0.56 -20.39 -12.87
N GLY A 369 1.60 -19.61 -12.56
CA GLY A 369 2.91 -19.71 -13.20
C GLY A 369 3.54 -21.09 -13.03
N GLU A 370 3.45 -21.68 -11.83
CA GLU A 370 3.94 -23.03 -11.55
C GLU A 370 3.18 -24.11 -12.34
N GLN A 371 1.89 -23.88 -12.67
CA GLN A 371 1.10 -24.72 -13.58
C GLN A 371 1.39 -24.43 -15.07
N GLY A 372 2.34 -23.57 -15.37
CA GLY A 372 2.81 -23.27 -16.72
C GLY A 372 2.28 -21.96 -17.34
N SER A 373 1.52 -21.13 -16.62
CA SER A 373 1.02 -19.88 -17.19
C SER A 373 0.77 -18.76 -16.16
N PHE A 374 1.71 -17.84 -16.04
CA PHE A 374 1.49 -16.58 -15.32
C PHE A 374 0.37 -15.75 -15.96
N SER A 375 0.28 -15.79 -17.30
CA SER A 375 -0.78 -15.15 -18.05
C SER A 375 -2.17 -15.54 -17.56
N ALA A 376 -2.40 -16.84 -17.30
CA ALA A 376 -3.67 -17.35 -16.78
C ALA A 376 -3.98 -16.76 -15.40
N GLY A 377 -2.98 -16.65 -14.52
CA GLY A 377 -3.11 -16.00 -13.21
C GLY A 377 -3.50 -14.53 -13.31
N VAL A 378 -2.81 -13.78 -14.18
CA VAL A 378 -3.08 -12.35 -14.42
C VAL A 378 -4.46 -12.14 -15.03
N ILE A 379 -4.84 -12.95 -16.04
CA ILE A 379 -6.18 -12.93 -16.64
C ILE A 379 -7.25 -13.24 -15.59
N GLY A 380 -7.00 -14.25 -14.74
CA GLY A 380 -7.91 -14.62 -13.65
C GLY A 380 -8.20 -13.45 -12.71
N VAL A 381 -7.17 -12.68 -12.32
CA VAL A 381 -7.33 -11.46 -11.50
C VAL A 381 -8.22 -10.44 -12.21
N GLY A 382 -7.98 -10.19 -13.51
CA GLY A 382 -8.79 -9.27 -14.31
C GLY A 382 -10.25 -9.73 -14.45
N LEU A 383 -10.48 -11.02 -14.70
CA LEU A 383 -11.82 -11.60 -14.79
C LEU A 383 -12.59 -11.48 -13.47
N VAL A 384 -11.98 -11.84 -12.34
CA VAL A 384 -12.62 -11.70 -11.01
C VAL A 384 -12.93 -10.23 -10.75
N THR A 385 -12.06 -9.30 -11.13
CA THR A 385 -12.31 -7.85 -11.01
C THR A 385 -13.56 -7.44 -11.81
N LEU A 386 -13.71 -7.91 -13.05
CA LEU A 386 -14.90 -7.62 -13.86
C LEU A 386 -16.16 -8.29 -13.32
N LEU A 387 -16.07 -9.54 -12.85
CA LEU A 387 -17.20 -10.27 -12.26
C LEU A 387 -17.73 -9.59 -10.98
N CYS A 388 -16.91 -8.81 -10.30
CA CYS A 388 -17.32 -8.04 -9.11
C CYS A 388 -17.97 -6.68 -9.45
N LEU A 389 -17.95 -6.21 -10.70
CA LEU A 389 -18.61 -4.95 -11.09
C LEU A 389 -20.09 -4.83 -10.69
N PRO A 390 -20.94 -5.87 -10.85
CA PRO A 390 -22.34 -5.80 -10.45
C PRO A 390 -22.55 -5.50 -8.96
N LEU A 391 -21.58 -5.86 -8.09
CA LEU A 391 -21.65 -5.59 -6.66
C LEU A 391 -21.74 -4.08 -6.34
N ILE A 392 -21.23 -3.22 -7.22
CA ILE A 392 -21.32 -1.75 -7.07
C ILE A 392 -22.78 -1.28 -7.00
N ARG A 393 -23.70 -1.97 -7.69
CA ARG A 393 -25.13 -1.65 -7.67
C ARG A 393 -25.77 -1.92 -6.30
N LEU A 394 -25.22 -2.88 -5.56
CA LEU A 394 -25.71 -3.29 -4.23
C LEU A 394 -25.17 -2.40 -3.09
N LEU A 395 -24.21 -1.51 -3.35
CA LEU A 395 -23.66 -0.60 -2.35
C LEU A 395 -24.77 0.34 -1.86
N LYS A 396 -24.99 0.40 -0.55
CA LYS A 396 -25.86 1.39 0.10
C LYS A 396 -24.99 2.57 0.56
N LEU A 397 -24.87 3.59 -0.29
CA LEU A 397 -24.11 4.80 0.04
C LEU A 397 -25.05 5.84 0.63
N THR A 398 -24.74 6.35 1.82
CA THR A 398 -25.49 7.45 2.44
C THR A 398 -25.30 8.72 1.61
N ALA A 399 -26.40 9.40 1.29
CA ALA A 399 -26.32 10.71 0.65
C ALA A 399 -25.56 11.67 1.57
N ILE A 400 -24.68 12.48 1.01
CA ILE A 400 -24.14 13.64 1.73
C ILE A 400 -25.33 14.59 1.84
N ALA A 401 -25.85 14.82 3.06
CA ALA A 401 -26.71 15.96 3.27
C ALA A 401 -25.93 17.19 2.81
N ASP A 402 -26.45 17.90 1.81
CA ASP A 402 -25.88 19.16 1.34
C ASP A 402 -25.67 20.08 2.55
N GLN A 403 -24.46 20.15 3.05
CA GLN A 403 -24.04 21.28 3.87
C GLN A 403 -23.80 22.44 2.89
N LYS A 404 -24.91 23.00 2.40
CA LYS A 404 -24.92 24.36 1.90
C LYS A 404 -24.75 25.25 3.13
N HIS A 405 -23.54 25.72 3.33
CA HIS A 405 -23.28 27.00 4.01
C HIS A 405 -21.96 27.56 3.47
#